data_9a2d90f234d5b0766b8bd334c4e8d6d5
#
_entry.id   9a2d90f234d5b0766b8bd334c4e8d6d5
#
_cell.length_a   1.000
_cell.length_b   1.000
_cell.length_c   1.000
_cell.angle_alpha   90.00
_cell.angle_beta   90.00
_cell.angle_gamma   90.00
#
_symmetry.space_group_name_H-M   'P 1'
#
loop_
_entity.id
_entity.type
_entity.pdbx_description
1 polymer ?
#
loop_
_entity_poly.entity_id
_entity_poly.type
_entity_poly.pdbx_seq_one_letter_code
_entity_poly.pdbx_strand_id
1 'polypeptide(L)'
;MGQTRETIARTAAPADRPRETLDARTLPPPQPLRQTLERLADLDEETVLVQINDRAPQHLYPKLGDRGYEFETIATDDGTVTVIWRP
;
A
#
# COMPACT_ATOMS: atom_id res chain seq x y z
N MET A 1 10.56 0.75 -13.48
CA MET A 1 10.82 1.81 -13.61
C MET A 1 9.94 2.75 -12.97
N GLY A 2 9.82 3.76 -13.11
CA GLY A 2 9.44 4.87 -12.42
C GLY A 2 8.10 4.94 -11.74
N GLN A 3 7.10 4.15 -12.10
CA GLN A 3 5.76 4.40 -11.56
C GLN A 3 5.68 4.27 -10.04
N THR A 4 6.24 3.21 -9.48
CA THR A 4 6.23 3.05 -8.02
C THR A 4 7.03 4.14 -7.35
N ARG A 5 8.20 4.46 -7.92
CA ARG A 5 9.05 5.50 -7.35
C ARG A 5 8.36 6.86 -7.38
N GLU A 6 7.70 7.18 -8.50
CA GLU A 6 6.98 8.44 -8.62
C GLU A 6 5.82 8.50 -7.64
N THR A 7 5.12 7.39 -7.45
CA THR A 7 3.99 7.34 -6.53
C THR A 7 4.46 7.62 -5.11
N ILE A 8 5.55 6.98 -4.68
CA ILE A 8 6.07 7.21 -3.33
C ILE A 8 6.50 8.66 -3.18
N ALA A 9 7.14 9.25 -4.19
CA ALA A 9 7.59 10.62 -4.12
C ALA A 9 6.43 11.62 -4.01
N ARG A 10 5.23 11.23 -4.45
CA ARG A 10 4.04 12.08 -4.36
C ARG A 10 3.33 11.95 -3.03
N THR A 11 3.82 11.09 -2.14
CA THR A 11 3.21 10.89 -0.83
C THR A 11 4.20 11.32 0.25
N ALA A 12 3.72 11.30 1.50
CA ALA A 12 4.58 11.57 2.66
C ALA A 12 5.39 10.33 3.08
N ALA A 13 5.28 9.23 2.35
CA ALA A 13 6.02 8.02 2.69
C ALA A 13 7.51 8.24 2.55
N PRO A 14 8.33 7.63 3.44
CA PRO A 14 9.78 7.76 3.35
C PRO A 14 10.31 7.13 2.07
N ALA A 15 10.93 7.95 1.22
CA ALA A 15 11.38 7.49 -0.10
C ALA A 15 12.66 6.68 -0.04
N ASP A 16 13.40 6.76 1.08
CA ASP A 16 14.69 6.09 1.23
C ASP A 16 14.59 4.71 1.88
N ARG A 17 13.38 4.24 2.19
CA ARG A 17 13.18 2.92 2.78
C ARG A 17 13.00 1.85 1.71
N PRO A 18 13.31 0.60 2.02
CA PRO A 18 12.97 -0.50 1.12
C PRO A 18 11.47 -0.55 0.87
N ARG A 19 11.08 -1.06 -0.27
CA ARG A 19 9.66 -1.14 -0.62
C ARG A 19 9.34 -2.50 -1.20
N GLU A 20 8.10 -2.93 -0.98
CA GLU A 20 7.59 -4.14 -1.56
C GLU A 20 6.25 -3.80 -2.21
N THR A 21 5.96 -4.42 -3.36
CA THR A 21 4.73 -4.14 -4.10
C THR A 21 3.82 -5.34 -4.06
N LEU A 22 2.54 -5.10 -3.78
CA LEU A 22 1.48 -6.10 -3.85
C LEU A 22 0.47 -5.66 -4.89
N ASP A 23 0.41 -6.39 -6.00
CA ASP A 23 -0.55 -6.11 -7.06
C ASP A 23 -1.83 -6.88 -6.76
N ALA A 24 -2.85 -6.18 -6.30
CA ALA A 24 -4.11 -6.79 -5.91
C ALA A 24 -5.22 -6.58 -6.94
N ARG A 25 -4.87 -6.09 -8.14
CA ARG A 25 -5.90 -5.74 -9.15
C ARG A 25 -6.70 -6.93 -9.62
N THR A 26 -6.11 -8.12 -9.62
CA THR A 26 -6.79 -9.33 -10.10
C THR A 26 -7.37 -10.18 -9.00
N LEU A 27 -7.23 -9.76 -7.73
CA LEU A 27 -7.71 -10.54 -6.60
C LEU A 27 -9.17 -10.19 -6.32
N PRO A 28 -10.05 -11.21 -6.19
CA PRO A 28 -11.45 -10.94 -5.82
C PRO A 28 -11.55 -10.61 -4.33
N PRO A 29 -12.55 -9.79 -3.94
CA PRO A 29 -12.78 -9.55 -2.51
C PRO A 29 -13.09 -10.84 -1.77
N PRO A 30 -12.65 -11.00 -0.53
CA PRO A 30 -11.90 -10.04 0.27
C PRO A 30 -10.38 -10.23 0.23
N GLN A 31 -9.86 -10.85 -0.83
CA GLN A 31 -8.45 -11.18 -0.91
C GLN A 31 -7.52 -9.97 -0.84
N PRO A 32 -7.83 -8.83 -1.51
CA PRO A 32 -6.93 -7.69 -1.39
C PRO A 32 -6.73 -7.24 0.05
N LEU A 33 -7.81 -7.20 0.84
CA LEU A 33 -7.72 -6.82 2.24
C LEU A 33 -6.88 -7.82 3.03
N ARG A 34 -7.20 -9.11 2.88
CA ARG A 34 -6.51 -10.15 3.63
C ARG A 34 -5.03 -10.19 3.32
N GLN A 35 -4.68 -10.20 2.04
CA GLN A 35 -3.29 -10.32 1.63
C GLN A 35 -2.47 -9.11 2.02
N THR A 36 -3.08 -7.92 1.97
CA THR A 36 -2.38 -6.72 2.41
C THR A 36 -2.03 -6.79 3.89
N LEU A 37 -3.00 -7.19 4.72
CA LEU A 37 -2.74 -7.28 6.16
C LEU A 37 -1.73 -8.37 6.48
N GLU A 38 -1.81 -9.51 5.80
CA GLU A 38 -0.86 -10.60 6.00
C GLU A 38 0.54 -10.17 5.59
N ARG A 39 0.66 -9.49 4.46
CA ARG A 39 1.96 -9.03 3.99
C ARG A 39 2.57 -8.03 4.98
N LEU A 40 1.76 -7.09 5.48
CA LEU A 40 2.24 -6.12 6.45
C LEU A 40 2.73 -6.78 7.73
N ALA A 41 2.07 -7.84 8.16
CA ALA A 41 2.48 -8.55 9.36
C ALA A 41 3.85 -9.21 9.21
N ASP A 42 4.22 -9.56 7.97
CA ASP A 42 5.49 -10.23 7.70
C ASP A 42 6.62 -9.26 7.35
N LEU A 43 6.31 -8.02 6.99
CA LEU A 43 7.33 -7.04 6.64
C LEU A 43 7.97 -6.46 7.90
N ASP A 44 9.25 -6.10 7.79
CA ASP A 44 9.87 -5.39 8.89
C ASP A 44 9.38 -3.94 8.92
N GLU A 45 9.69 -3.25 10.02
CA GLU A 45 9.12 -1.93 10.29
C GLU A 45 9.61 -0.87 9.31
N GLU A 46 10.71 -1.12 8.62
CA GLU A 46 11.28 -0.13 7.70
C GLU A 46 10.77 -0.26 6.28
N THR A 47 10.14 -1.38 5.95
CA THR A 47 9.70 -1.62 4.58
C THR A 47 8.36 -0.95 4.33
N VAL A 48 8.28 -0.21 3.22
CA VAL A 48 7.06 0.43 2.76
C VAL A 48 6.33 -0.56 1.84
N LEU A 49 5.03 -0.75 2.07
CA LEU A 49 4.22 -1.61 1.21
C LEU A 49 3.45 -0.74 0.22
N VAL A 50 3.56 -1.10 -1.06
CA VAL A 50 2.83 -0.42 -2.13
C VAL A 50 1.77 -1.40 -2.65
N GLN A 51 0.49 -1.11 -2.36
CA GLN A 51 -0.61 -1.92 -2.84
C GLN A 51 -1.21 -1.29 -4.09
N ILE A 52 -1.39 -2.09 -5.14
CA ILE A 52 -2.04 -1.64 -6.37
C ILE A 52 -3.40 -2.33 -6.43
N ASN A 53 -4.46 -1.54 -6.59
CA ASN A 53 -5.83 -2.06 -6.63
C ASN A 53 -6.57 -1.37 -7.77
N ASP A 54 -7.73 -1.90 -8.15
CA ASP A 54 -8.54 -1.27 -9.18
C ASP A 54 -9.44 -0.17 -8.61
N ARG A 55 -9.52 -0.07 -7.29
CA ARG A 55 -10.29 0.98 -6.60
C ARG A 55 -9.70 1.22 -5.23
N ALA A 56 -10.10 2.33 -4.59
CA ALA A 56 -9.60 2.66 -3.27
C ALA A 56 -10.04 1.59 -2.26
N PRO A 57 -9.10 1.04 -1.47
CA PRO A 57 -9.42 -0.03 -0.51
C PRO A 57 -9.99 0.52 0.78
N GLN A 58 -11.24 0.99 0.74
CA GLN A 58 -11.85 1.71 1.86
C GLN A 58 -11.94 0.88 3.13
N HIS A 59 -12.12 -0.42 3.02
CA HIS A 59 -12.22 -1.29 4.20
C HIS A 59 -10.86 -1.50 4.87
N LEU A 60 -9.79 -1.22 4.16
CA LEU A 60 -8.44 -1.39 4.69
C LEU A 60 -8.04 -0.24 5.62
N TYR A 61 -8.51 0.96 5.34
CA TYR A 61 -8.04 2.16 6.04
C TYR A 61 -8.22 2.09 7.55
N PRO A 62 -9.42 1.74 8.07
CA PRO A 62 -9.57 1.67 9.54
C PRO A 62 -8.64 0.63 10.15
N LYS A 63 -8.41 -0.47 9.44
CA LYS A 63 -7.54 -1.52 9.96
C LYS A 63 -6.08 -1.09 9.99
N LEU A 64 -5.66 -0.27 9.04
CA LEU A 64 -4.32 0.28 9.05
C LEU A 64 -4.14 1.23 10.23
N GLY A 65 -5.10 2.12 10.44
CA GLY A 65 -5.03 3.05 11.57
C GLY A 65 -4.99 2.33 12.90
N ASP A 66 -5.80 1.28 13.05
CA ASP A 66 -5.83 0.49 14.29
C ASP A 66 -4.48 -0.17 14.58
N ARG A 67 -3.69 -0.44 13.55
CA ARG A 67 -2.39 -1.08 13.70
C ARG A 67 -1.23 -0.09 13.72
N GLY A 68 -1.52 1.20 13.69
CA GLY A 68 -0.48 2.22 13.79
C GLY A 68 0.26 2.52 12.50
N TYR A 69 -0.32 2.16 11.35
CA TYR A 69 0.29 2.48 10.06
C TYR A 69 -0.17 3.84 9.55
N GLU A 70 0.72 4.51 8.82
CA GLU A 70 0.36 5.65 8.01
C GLU A 70 0.13 5.17 6.58
N PHE A 71 -0.70 5.89 5.82
CA PHE A 71 -0.98 5.49 4.46
C PHE A 71 -1.46 6.67 3.64
N GLU A 72 -1.26 6.58 2.33
CA GLU A 72 -1.83 7.53 1.38
C GLU A 72 -2.24 6.78 0.12
N THR A 73 -3.33 7.20 -0.51
CA THR A 73 -3.84 6.59 -1.73
C THR A 73 -3.79 7.60 -2.87
N ILE A 74 -3.30 7.16 -4.02
CA ILE A 74 -3.20 7.99 -5.21
C ILE A 74 -3.81 7.24 -6.38
N ALA A 75 -4.67 7.92 -7.15
CA ALA A 75 -5.21 7.36 -8.37
C ALA A 75 -4.17 7.50 -9.48
N THR A 76 -3.99 6.44 -10.25
CA THR A 76 -3.07 6.43 -11.40
C THR A 76 -3.80 5.85 -12.60
N ASP A 77 -3.14 5.92 -13.76
CA ASP A 77 -3.71 5.35 -14.98
C ASP A 77 -3.90 3.84 -14.89
N ASP A 78 -3.09 3.18 -14.08
CA ASP A 78 -3.14 1.72 -13.96
C ASP A 78 -4.03 1.25 -12.83
N GLY A 79 -4.59 2.16 -12.04
CA GLY A 79 -5.45 1.82 -10.92
C GLY A 79 -5.19 2.75 -9.76
N THR A 80 -5.49 2.26 -8.57
CA THR A 80 -5.33 3.02 -7.34
C THR A 80 -4.18 2.44 -6.55
N VAL A 81 -3.24 3.29 -6.16
CA VAL A 81 -2.04 2.87 -5.43
C VAL A 81 -2.13 3.39 -4.00
N THR A 82 -2.04 2.47 -3.04
CA THR A 82 -2.00 2.82 -1.62
C THR A 82 -0.61 2.52 -1.09
N VAL A 83 0.05 3.55 -0.56
CA VAL A 83 1.38 3.42 0.02
C VAL A 83 1.21 3.37 1.53
N ILE A 84 1.78 2.36 2.17
CA ILE A 84 1.58 2.07 3.59
C ILE A 84 2.94 1.95 4.27
N TRP A 85 3.10 2.63 5.40
CA TRP A 85 4.38 2.62 6.11
C TRP A 85 4.17 2.83 7.60
N ARG A 86 5.19 2.48 8.38
CA ARG A 86 5.21 2.81 9.80
C ARG A 86 5.88 4.16 10.01
N PRO A 87 5.28 5.02 10.82
CA PRO A 87 5.87 6.33 11.09
C PRO A 87 7.17 6.25 11.86
#